data_05767cd8f729d40e1c82bd5a44d2701a
#
_entry.id   05767cd8f729d40e1c82bd5a44d2701a
#
_cell.length_a   1.000
_cell.length_b   1.000
_cell.length_c   1.000
_cell.angle_alpha   90.00
_cell.angle_beta   90.00
_cell.angle_gamma   90.00
#
_symmetry.space_group_name_H-M   'P 1'
#
loop_
_entity.id
_entity.type
_entity.pdbx_description
1 polymer ?
#
loop_
_entity_poly.entity_id
_entity_poly.type
_entity_poly.pdbx_seq_one_letter_code
_entity_poly.pdbx_strand_id
1 'polypeptide(L)' 'MGGGDELRCEGCGEVWVKPSKNSIVKSSGGMHNFMRSYGLKGVPGGYKEAKLIIERMIAQDREDFIQVHTV' A
#
# COMPACT_ATOMS: atom_id res chain seq x y z
N MET A 1 2.85 -7.41 19.59
CA MET A 1 2.73 -7.14 19.00
C MET A 1 2.52 -7.08 17.64
N GLY A 2 2.31 -6.69 16.75
CA GLY A 2 2.26 -6.60 15.32
C GLY A 2 1.16 -7.36 14.64
N GLY A 3 0.23 -7.86 15.37
CA GLY A 3 -0.82 -8.66 14.76
C GLY A 3 -1.69 -7.92 13.76
N GLY A 4 -1.66 -6.61 13.74
CA GLY A 4 -2.50 -5.84 12.84
C GLY A 4 -2.04 -5.79 11.40
N ASP A 5 -0.82 -6.27 11.11
CA ASP A 5 -0.27 -6.19 9.77
C ASP A 5 -0.50 -7.44 8.94
N GLU A 6 -1.24 -8.39 9.45
CA GLU A 6 -1.49 -9.63 8.72
C GLU A 6 -2.95 -10.01 8.84
N LEU A 7 -3.54 -10.41 7.73
CA LEU A 7 -4.91 -10.91 7.69
C LEU A 7 -4.89 -12.31 7.11
N ARG A 8 -5.71 -13.18 7.66
CA ARG A 8 -5.78 -14.56 7.22
C ARG A 8 -7.22 -14.98 6.97
N CYS A 9 -7.46 -15.59 5.84
CA CYS A 9 -8.76 -16.13 5.51
C CYS A 9 -8.84 -17.58 5.96
N GLU A 10 -9.71 -17.88 6.90
CA GLU A 10 -9.83 -19.24 7.42
C GLU A 10 -10.43 -20.19 6.39
N GLY A 11 -11.24 -19.70 5.50
CA GLY A 11 -11.92 -20.53 4.52
C GLY A 11 -11.03 -21.03 3.39
N CYS A 12 -10.19 -20.17 2.84
CA CYS A 12 -9.35 -20.52 1.70
C CYS A 12 -7.87 -20.62 2.04
N GLY A 13 -7.46 -20.19 3.21
CA GLY A 13 -6.07 -20.24 3.63
C GLY A 13 -5.20 -19.13 3.07
N GLU A 14 -5.79 -18.20 2.37
CA GLU A 14 -5.02 -17.08 1.85
C GLU A 14 -4.60 -16.15 2.99
N VAL A 15 -3.44 -15.54 2.83
CA VAL A 15 -2.89 -14.64 3.84
C VAL A 15 -2.53 -13.33 3.15
N TRP A 16 -2.97 -12.22 3.74
CA TRP A 16 -2.58 -10.89 3.29
C TRP A 16 -1.58 -10.34 4.28
N VAL A 17 -0.44 -9.90 3.78
CA VAL A 17 0.60 -9.27 4.60
C VAL A 17 0.74 -7.83 4.13
N LYS A 18 0.75 -6.91 5.07
CA LYS A 18 0.90 -5.48 4.76
C LYS A 18 2.19 -5.24 3.98
N PRO A 19 2.11 -4.70 2.76
CA PRO A 19 3.33 -4.42 1.99
C PRO A 19 4.08 -3.24 2.60
N SER A 20 5.40 -3.23 2.45
CA SER A 20 6.19 -2.11 2.91
C SER A 20 6.07 -0.96 1.92
N LYS A 21 6.25 0.27 2.42
CA LYS A 21 6.21 1.45 1.55
C LYS A 21 7.29 1.36 0.47
N ASN A 22 8.47 0.85 0.84
CA ASN A 22 9.55 0.67 -0.12
C ASN A 22 9.18 -0.30 -1.23
N SER A 23 8.45 -1.35 -0.90
CA SER A 23 8.03 -2.34 -1.88
C SER A 23 7.12 -1.70 -2.93
N ILE A 24 6.18 -0.88 -2.48
CA ILE A 24 5.26 -0.19 -3.38
C ILE A 24 6.02 0.79 -4.27
N VAL A 25 6.95 1.53 -3.69
CA VAL A 25 7.76 2.50 -4.41
C VAL A 25 8.63 1.80 -5.46
N LYS A 26 9.21 0.66 -5.10
CA LYS A 26 10.03 -0.11 -6.04
C LYS A 26 9.21 -0.63 -7.20
N SER A 27 7.97 -0.99 -6.95
CA SER A 27 7.09 -1.47 -8.02
C SER A 27 6.84 -0.38 -9.06
N SER A 28 6.91 0.88 -8.65
CA SER A 28 6.75 2.01 -9.56
C SER A 28 8.04 2.45 -10.21
N GLY A 29 9.15 1.80 -9.87
CA GLY A 29 10.46 2.18 -10.41
C GLY A 29 11.20 3.20 -9.56
N GLY A 30 10.84 3.34 -8.28
CA GLY A 30 11.48 4.24 -7.35
C GLY A 30 10.60 5.43 -6.99
N MET A 31 10.98 6.14 -5.93
CA MET A 31 10.19 7.28 -5.44
C MET A 31 10.04 8.37 -6.51
N HIS A 32 11.09 8.61 -7.29
CA HIS A 32 11.05 9.60 -8.35
C HIS A 32 9.95 9.29 -9.36
N ASN A 33 9.91 8.06 -9.83
CA ASN A 33 8.90 7.63 -10.80
C ASN A 33 7.51 7.61 -10.19
N PHE A 34 7.42 7.23 -8.93
CA PHE A 34 6.14 7.22 -8.22
C PHE A 34 5.57 8.64 -8.16
N MET A 35 6.38 9.59 -7.72
CA MET A 35 5.93 10.98 -7.62
C MET A 35 5.59 11.57 -8.98
N ARG A 36 6.37 11.22 -9.98
CA ARG A 36 6.14 11.68 -11.34
C ARG A 36 4.81 11.18 -11.89
N SER A 37 4.49 9.93 -11.60
CA SER A 37 3.24 9.34 -12.06
C SER A 37 2.01 10.05 -11.49
N TYR A 38 2.15 10.62 -10.30
CA TYR A 38 1.06 11.33 -9.67
C TYR A 38 1.17 12.85 -9.77
N GLY A 39 2.15 13.33 -10.56
CA GLY A 39 2.32 14.75 -10.75
C GLY A 39 2.85 15.49 -9.53
N LEU A 40 3.54 14.80 -8.64
CA LEU A 40 4.03 15.38 -7.39
C LEU A 40 5.47 15.84 -7.46
N LYS A 41 6.17 15.55 -8.55
CA LYS A 41 7.58 15.91 -8.67
C LYS A 41 7.72 17.42 -8.78
N GLY A 42 8.61 17.98 -7.95
CA GLY A 42 8.85 19.41 -7.97
C GLY A 42 7.82 20.24 -7.23
N VAL A 43 6.84 19.60 -6.59
CA VAL A 43 5.80 20.31 -5.86
C VAL A 43 6.20 20.37 -4.38
N PRO A 44 6.11 21.55 -3.73
CA PRO A 44 6.37 21.62 -2.30
C PRO A 44 5.42 20.68 -1.55
N GLY A 45 5.97 19.87 -0.66
CA GLY A 45 5.17 18.89 0.05
C GLY A 45 4.78 17.67 -0.75
N GLY A 46 5.27 17.52 -1.97
CA GLY A 46 4.96 16.37 -2.79
C GLY A 46 5.37 15.05 -2.17
N TYR A 47 6.46 15.05 -1.41
CA TYR A 47 6.91 13.85 -0.73
C TYR A 47 5.89 13.37 0.31
N LYS A 48 5.32 14.30 1.05
CA LYS A 48 4.28 13.97 2.03
C LYS A 48 3.03 13.43 1.35
N GLU A 49 2.66 14.05 0.23
CA GLU A 49 1.53 13.58 -0.56
C GLU A 49 1.77 12.16 -1.05
N ALA A 50 2.98 11.87 -1.52
CA ALA A 50 3.32 10.54 -2.00
C ALA A 50 3.15 9.51 -0.89
N LYS A 51 3.57 9.83 0.32
CA LYS A 51 3.41 8.94 1.47
C LYS A 51 1.94 8.67 1.76
N LEU A 52 1.11 9.69 1.71
CA LEU A 52 -0.32 9.53 1.94
C LEU A 52 -0.96 8.65 0.88
N ILE A 53 -0.55 8.80 -0.36
CA ILE A 53 -1.05 7.97 -1.45
C ILE A 53 -0.68 6.51 -1.20
N ILE A 54 0.56 6.26 -0.80
CA ILE A 54 1.02 4.90 -0.51
C ILE A 54 0.19 4.29 0.62
N GLU A 55 -0.07 5.05 1.67
CA GLU A 55 -0.87 4.55 2.78
C GLU A 55 -2.28 4.22 2.36
N ARG A 56 -2.88 5.03 1.48
CA ARG A 56 -4.21 4.76 0.95
C ARG A 56 -4.22 3.51 0.10
N MET A 57 -3.17 3.29 -0.68
CA MET A 57 -3.05 2.08 -1.49
C MET A 57 -3.03 0.84 -0.62
N ILE A 58 -2.28 0.89 0.47
CA ILE A 58 -2.20 -0.22 1.41
C ILE A 58 -3.56 -0.47 2.06
N ALA A 59 -4.22 0.59 2.49
CA ALA A 59 -5.53 0.48 3.12
C ALA A 59 -6.56 -0.09 2.16
N GLN A 60 -6.54 0.32 0.91
CA GLN A 60 -7.45 -0.18 -0.09
C GLN A 60 -7.21 -1.66 -0.38
N ASP A 61 -5.94 -2.04 -0.46
CA ASP A 61 -5.57 -3.42 -0.69
C ASP A 61 -6.08 -4.32 0.45
N ARG A 62 -5.97 -3.85 1.67
CA ARG A 62 -6.47 -4.55 2.84
C ARG A 62 -7.98 -4.72 2.78
N GLU A 63 -8.69 -3.66 2.41
CA GLU A 63 -10.14 -3.69 2.29
C GLU A 63 -10.58 -4.68 1.21
N ASP A 64 -9.89 -4.69 0.10
CA ASP A 64 -10.19 -5.62 -0.99
C ASP A 64 -10.04 -7.06 -0.54
N PHE A 65 -8.99 -7.35 0.23
CA PHE A 65 -8.79 -8.69 0.75
C PHE A 65 -9.94 -9.08 1.67
N ILE A 66 -10.35 -8.18 2.56
CA ILE A 66 -11.43 -8.44 3.50
C ILE A 66 -12.72 -8.73 2.77
N GLN A 67 -13.05 -7.94 1.76
CA GLN A 67 -14.30 -8.12 1.01
C GLN A 67 -14.31 -9.43 0.25
N VAL A 68 -13.21 -9.79 -0.37
CA VAL A 68 -13.13 -11.01 -1.16
C VAL A 68 -13.16 -12.27 -0.27
N HIS A 69 -12.51 -12.20 0.87
CA HIS A 69 -12.36 -13.37 1.73
C HIS A 69 -13.28 -13.38 2.94
N THR A 70 -14.08 -12.37 3.12
CA THR A 70 -15.04 -12.29 4.22
C THR A 70 -14.39 -12.56 5.57
N VAL A 71 -13.29 -11.94 5.83
CA VAL A 71 -12.52 -12.12 7.07
C VAL A 71 -13.20 -11.47 8.27
#